data_758ecfb2e46c5bf7dae5c3535a254aa3
#
_entry.id   758ecfb2e46c5bf7dae5c3535a254aa3
#
_cell.length_a   1.000
_cell.length_b   1.000
_cell.length_c   1.000
_cell.angle_alpha   90.00
_cell.angle_beta   90.00
_cell.angle_gamma   90.00
#
_symmetry.space_group_name_H-M   'P 1'
#
loop_
_entity.id
_entity.type
_entity.pdbx_description
1 polymer ?
#
loop_
_entity_poly.entity_id
_entity_poly.type
_entity_poly.pdbx_seq_one_letter_code
_entity_poly.pdbx_strand_id
1 'polypeptide(L)'
;MANRYRILAASLATAGLLAACGGGSGADTTPRAKITSVKVMGDSLSDSGTFGYKFTVQNATLTGAGSNQVWAERVAGLYNISLCPRFNGTAFTPNTSCNNYAVGGGRINYTSAPTAPISITQQILLAGAAGFTADDLAVIDGGANDAADVIGAFLAASRDQGANFKALLSTKIDAATLGALLQQGQAGMAQAGGLYMQNLAKGYVSTIQANVLGKGATRVAILNVPAITLTPRFQLVLQSVAQQQGSAAAAQLETVFDGWVKAFNQQVATGFAGESRVAIIDFYSEFRQQMADPAQYAYTNVKKAACPATGAGADGLPTYSFPTCTEAALSASIPVGETSANWWKSYAFADSFHPTPYGHQQMSQLASRTLARAGWL
;
A
#
# COMPACT_ATOMS: atom_id res chain seq x y z
N MET A 1 77.55 18.89 -24.47
CA MET A 1 77.16 18.59 -23.08
C MET A 1 75.94 19.38 -22.71
N ALA A 2 74.81 18.88 -23.03
CA ALA A 2 73.54 19.47 -22.60
C ALA A 2 72.40 18.51 -22.98
N ASN A 3 72.15 17.47 -22.19
CA ASN A 3 70.90 16.67 -22.35
C ASN A 3 70.74 15.58 -21.25
N ARG A 4 70.91 15.91 -19.96
CA ARG A 4 70.74 14.91 -18.88
C ARG A 4 69.93 15.38 -17.69
N TYR A 5 69.20 16.49 -17.75
CA TYR A 5 68.40 17.02 -16.61
C TYR A 5 66.92 17.30 -16.89
N ARG A 6 66.32 16.57 -17.81
CA ARG A 6 64.89 16.76 -18.12
C ARG A 6 63.96 15.53 -17.86
N ILE A 7 64.45 14.50 -17.17
CA ILE A 7 63.66 13.25 -16.95
C ILE A 7 63.36 13.00 -15.47
N LEU A 8 63.67 13.89 -14.54
CA LEU A 8 63.44 13.67 -13.09
C LEU A 8 62.33 14.55 -12.49
N ALA A 9 61.59 15.33 -13.27
CA ALA A 9 60.52 16.21 -12.75
C ALA A 9 59.08 15.75 -13.08
N ALA A 10 58.89 14.61 -13.76
CA ALA A 10 57.59 14.10 -14.16
C ALA A 10 57.04 12.94 -13.33
N SER A 11 57.76 12.47 -12.32
CA SER A 11 57.39 11.25 -11.57
C SER A 11 56.87 11.50 -10.14
N LEU A 12 56.69 12.75 -9.72
CA LEU A 12 56.18 13.08 -8.37
C LEU A 12 54.77 13.70 -8.36
N ALA A 13 54.12 13.87 -9.51
CA ALA A 13 52.79 14.49 -9.56
C ALA A 13 51.61 13.49 -9.64
N THR A 14 51.86 12.16 -9.71
CA THR A 14 50.82 11.14 -9.84
C THR A 14 50.58 10.31 -8.58
N ALA A 15 51.29 10.52 -7.48
CA ALA A 15 51.07 9.80 -6.23
C ALA A 15 50.14 10.49 -5.23
N GLY A 16 49.62 11.70 -5.57
CA GLY A 16 48.79 12.51 -4.67
C GLY A 16 47.25 12.35 -4.85
N LEU A 17 46.78 11.61 -5.86
CA LEU A 17 45.37 11.52 -6.19
C LEU A 17 44.69 10.19 -5.81
N LEU A 18 45.40 9.26 -5.17
CA LEU A 18 44.84 7.97 -4.73
C LEU A 18 44.57 7.89 -3.22
N ALA A 19 44.78 8.96 -2.46
CA ALA A 19 44.51 9.00 -1.02
C ALA A 19 43.17 9.63 -0.63
N ALA A 20 42.29 10.00 -1.60
CA ALA A 20 41.01 10.67 -1.32
C ALA A 20 39.77 9.74 -1.39
N CYS A 21 39.95 8.42 -1.54
CA CYS A 21 38.82 7.46 -1.55
C CYS A 21 38.89 6.42 -0.40
N GLY A 22 39.55 6.74 0.70
CA GLY A 22 39.71 5.86 1.85
C GLY A 22 39.11 6.37 3.16
N GLY A 23 38.08 7.19 3.10
CA GLY A 23 37.26 7.64 4.25
C GLY A 23 35.84 7.18 4.11
N GLY A 24 35.62 5.88 4.01
CA GLY A 24 34.28 5.31 4.19
C GLY A 24 33.88 5.40 5.66
N SER A 25 33.43 6.56 6.14
CA SER A 25 32.52 6.58 7.26
C SER A 25 31.31 5.76 6.79
N GLY A 26 31.14 4.55 7.30
CA GLY A 26 29.94 3.77 7.09
C GLY A 26 28.76 4.72 7.32
N ALA A 27 27.79 4.75 6.40
CA ALA A 27 26.63 5.60 6.57
C ALA A 27 26.08 5.31 7.96
N ASP A 28 25.91 6.38 8.76
CA ASP A 28 25.30 6.27 10.08
C ASP A 28 23.86 5.83 9.88
N THR A 29 23.60 4.55 10.14
CA THR A 29 22.27 3.95 10.04
C THR A 29 21.51 4.00 11.36
N THR A 30 22.05 4.66 12.38
CA THR A 30 21.37 4.83 13.66
C THR A 30 20.15 5.72 13.46
N PRO A 31 18.93 5.31 13.91
CA PRO A 31 17.75 6.13 13.82
C PRO A 31 17.99 7.49 14.49
N ARG A 32 17.78 8.57 13.73
CA ARG A 32 17.97 9.95 14.23
C ARG A 32 16.85 10.38 15.16
N ALA A 33 15.68 9.76 15.03
CA ALA A 33 14.54 9.99 15.88
C ALA A 33 14.41 8.88 16.91
N LYS A 34 14.21 9.25 18.18
CA LYS A 34 13.86 8.27 19.21
C LYS A 34 12.40 7.87 18.98
N ILE A 35 12.17 6.67 18.41
CA ILE A 35 10.85 6.08 18.25
C ILE A 35 10.77 4.86 19.17
N THR A 36 9.82 4.87 20.09
CA THR A 36 9.61 3.82 21.09
C THR A 36 8.28 3.08 20.90
N SER A 37 7.40 3.61 20.03
CA SER A 37 6.12 2.99 19.69
C SER A 37 5.76 3.28 18.24
N VAL A 38 5.16 2.29 17.58
CA VAL A 38 4.59 2.42 16.24
C VAL A 38 3.10 2.11 16.34
N LYS A 39 2.26 3.06 15.94
CA LYS A 39 0.79 2.90 15.87
C LYS A 39 0.37 2.81 14.42
N VAL A 40 -0.28 1.71 14.05
CA VAL A 40 -0.66 1.42 12.67
C VAL A 40 -2.16 1.50 12.51
N MET A 41 -2.66 2.22 11.52
CA MET A 41 -4.06 2.27 11.11
C MET A 41 -4.12 1.97 9.61
N GLY A 42 -4.97 1.03 9.18
CA GLY A 42 -5.00 0.64 7.77
C GLY A 42 -5.86 -0.56 7.46
N ASP A 43 -5.56 -1.16 6.34
CA ASP A 43 -6.28 -2.32 5.82
C ASP A 43 -5.42 -3.61 5.83
N SER A 44 -5.72 -4.53 4.91
CA SER A 44 -5.03 -5.82 4.78
C SER A 44 -3.53 -5.71 4.47
N LEU A 45 -3.07 -4.59 3.89
CA LEU A 45 -1.65 -4.37 3.64
C LEU A 45 -0.85 -4.25 4.96
N SER A 46 -1.49 -3.75 6.02
CA SER A 46 -0.86 -3.46 7.31
C SER A 46 -1.35 -4.35 8.46
N ASP A 47 -2.35 -5.21 8.24
CA ASP A 47 -2.91 -6.10 9.26
C ASP A 47 -1.87 -7.17 9.69
N SER A 48 -1.49 -7.16 10.97
CA SER A 48 -0.52 -8.08 11.55
C SER A 48 -1.13 -9.41 12.03
N GLY A 49 -2.40 -9.68 11.66
CA GLY A 49 -3.05 -10.97 11.91
C GLY A 49 -4.32 -10.90 12.73
N THR A 50 -5.16 -9.88 12.54
CA THR A 50 -6.47 -9.74 13.20
C THR A 50 -7.32 -11.01 13.10
N PHE A 51 -7.29 -11.68 11.95
CA PHE A 51 -8.08 -12.91 11.69
C PHE A 51 -7.31 -14.21 11.94
N GLY A 52 -6.14 -14.14 12.60
CA GLY A 52 -5.27 -15.30 12.84
C GLY A 52 -4.36 -15.63 11.66
N TYR A 53 -4.33 -14.81 10.62
CA TYR A 53 -3.44 -14.89 9.46
C TYR A 53 -3.19 -13.49 8.89
N LYS A 54 -2.20 -13.36 8.00
CA LYS A 54 -1.89 -12.12 7.28
C LYS A 54 -2.28 -12.24 5.80
N PHE A 55 -2.46 -11.13 5.13
CA PHE A 55 -2.86 -11.08 3.72
C PHE A 55 -1.63 -11.18 2.79
N THR A 56 -0.92 -12.29 2.92
CA THR A 56 0.29 -12.64 2.14
C THR A 56 0.51 -14.14 2.19
N VAL A 57 1.58 -14.67 1.58
CA VAL A 57 1.98 -16.07 1.76
C VAL A 57 2.35 -16.30 3.23
N GLN A 58 1.83 -17.38 3.82
CA GLN A 58 2.09 -17.74 5.21
C GLN A 58 3.33 -18.64 5.32
N ASN A 59 4.07 -18.52 6.42
CA ASN A 59 5.03 -19.56 6.81
C ASN A 59 4.43 -20.51 7.86
N ALA A 60 5.24 -21.31 8.54
CA ALA A 60 4.76 -22.24 9.57
C ALA A 60 4.08 -21.52 10.75
N THR A 61 4.46 -20.26 11.01
CA THR A 61 3.86 -19.41 12.04
C THR A 61 2.99 -18.35 11.34
N LEU A 62 1.68 -18.39 11.53
CA LEU A 62 0.74 -17.54 10.78
C LEU A 62 0.80 -16.07 11.25
N THR A 63 1.01 -15.82 12.54
CA THR A 63 1.06 -14.47 13.15
C THR A 63 2.13 -14.41 14.24
N GLY A 64 2.54 -13.19 14.62
CA GLY A 64 3.52 -12.98 15.68
C GLY A 64 4.97 -13.23 15.25
N ALA A 65 5.83 -13.47 16.23
CA ALA A 65 7.26 -13.67 15.99
C ALA A 65 7.53 -14.89 15.09
N GLY A 66 8.37 -14.71 14.07
CA GLY A 66 8.71 -15.74 13.10
C GLY A 66 7.72 -15.90 11.95
N SER A 67 6.57 -15.19 11.95
CA SER A 67 5.67 -15.16 10.79
C SER A 67 6.22 -14.28 9.66
N ASN A 68 5.71 -14.46 8.43
CA ASN A 68 5.99 -13.54 7.33
C ASN A 68 5.48 -12.15 7.67
N GLN A 69 6.34 -11.15 7.56
CA GLN A 69 6.04 -9.79 7.96
C GLN A 69 5.41 -8.99 6.82
N VAL A 70 4.32 -8.26 7.12
CA VAL A 70 3.81 -7.21 6.27
C VAL A 70 4.70 -5.95 6.36
N TRP A 71 4.56 -5.01 5.42
CA TRP A 71 5.44 -3.84 5.32
C TRP A 71 5.49 -3.00 6.60
N ALA A 72 4.35 -2.82 7.28
CA ALA A 72 4.25 -2.04 8.52
C ALA A 72 5.04 -2.68 9.68
N GLU A 73 5.02 -4.03 9.79
CA GLU A 73 5.84 -4.76 10.76
C GLU A 73 7.33 -4.61 10.47
N ARG A 74 7.73 -4.65 9.18
CA ARG A 74 9.12 -4.41 8.76
C ARG A 74 9.57 -2.99 9.09
N VAL A 75 8.69 -1.99 8.91
CA VAL A 75 8.96 -0.59 9.30
C VAL A 75 9.14 -0.48 10.81
N ALA A 76 8.27 -1.09 11.61
CA ALA A 76 8.42 -1.12 13.08
C ALA A 76 9.73 -1.80 13.50
N GLY A 77 10.12 -2.86 12.79
CA GLY A 77 11.38 -3.58 13.01
C GLY A 77 12.65 -2.72 12.84
N LEU A 78 12.60 -1.63 12.04
CA LEU A 78 13.72 -0.67 11.93
C LEU A 78 14.03 0.02 13.27
N TYR A 79 13.04 0.09 14.16
CA TYR A 79 13.14 0.66 15.50
C TYR A 79 13.16 -0.40 16.61
N ASN A 80 13.38 -1.68 16.25
CA ASN A 80 13.32 -2.82 17.17
C ASN A 80 11.96 -3.00 17.87
N ILE A 81 10.87 -2.62 17.20
CA ILE A 81 9.50 -2.73 17.69
C ILE A 81 8.79 -3.87 16.97
N SER A 82 8.18 -4.77 17.76
CA SER A 82 7.30 -5.81 17.23
C SER A 82 5.85 -5.34 17.27
N LEU A 83 5.10 -5.57 16.20
CA LEU A 83 3.66 -5.26 16.15
C LEU A 83 2.83 -6.51 16.47
N CYS A 84 1.67 -6.27 17.05
CA CYS A 84 0.61 -7.27 17.21
C CYS A 84 -0.75 -6.60 16.97
N PRO A 85 -1.79 -7.35 16.53
CA PRO A 85 -3.08 -6.78 16.17
C PRO A 85 -3.82 -6.27 17.42
N ARG A 86 -4.36 -5.04 17.32
CA ARG A 86 -5.21 -4.41 18.35
C ARG A 86 -6.53 -5.15 18.53
N PHE A 87 -6.99 -5.83 17.50
CA PHE A 87 -8.25 -6.55 17.47
C PHE A 87 -8.02 -7.99 17.04
N ASN A 88 -8.75 -8.93 17.61
CA ASN A 88 -8.63 -10.36 17.32
C ASN A 88 -9.97 -10.95 16.87
N GLY A 89 -9.92 -11.76 15.81
CA GLY A 89 -11.06 -12.48 15.26
C GLY A 89 -12.12 -11.58 14.62
N THR A 90 -13.19 -12.20 14.15
CA THR A 90 -14.32 -11.50 13.50
C THR A 90 -15.19 -10.71 14.50
N ALA A 91 -15.09 -11.01 15.79
CA ALA A 91 -15.72 -10.25 16.86
C ALA A 91 -14.93 -8.99 17.26
N PHE A 92 -13.73 -8.80 16.68
CA PHE A 92 -12.83 -7.69 16.97
C PHE A 92 -12.53 -7.53 18.47
N THR A 93 -12.26 -8.66 19.17
CA THR A 93 -11.93 -8.63 20.59
C THR A 93 -10.68 -7.76 20.82
N PRO A 94 -10.77 -6.72 21.68
CA PRO A 94 -9.66 -5.80 21.87
C PRO A 94 -8.47 -6.44 22.57
N ASN A 95 -7.26 -6.17 22.07
CA ASN A 95 -5.98 -6.43 22.74
C ASN A 95 -5.30 -5.09 23.03
N THR A 96 -5.49 -4.57 24.23
CA THR A 96 -5.08 -3.20 24.58
C THR A 96 -3.57 -3.01 24.69
N SER A 97 -2.79 -4.09 24.76
CA SER A 97 -1.33 -4.04 24.73
C SER A 97 -0.73 -3.87 23.34
N CYS A 98 -1.54 -4.02 22.27
CA CYS A 98 -1.11 -3.95 20.88
C CYS A 98 -1.52 -2.63 20.22
N ASN A 99 -0.66 -2.12 19.33
CA ASN A 99 -0.81 -0.82 18.67
C ASN A 99 -1.04 -0.90 17.15
N ASN A 100 -1.25 -2.10 16.60
CA ASN A 100 -1.67 -2.24 15.22
C ASN A 100 -3.20 -2.33 15.13
N TYR A 101 -3.83 -1.21 14.76
CA TYR A 101 -5.28 -1.08 14.58
C TYR A 101 -5.76 -1.54 13.20
N ALA A 102 -4.84 -1.81 12.25
CA ALA A 102 -5.17 -2.20 10.90
C ALA A 102 -5.96 -3.51 10.88
N VAL A 103 -6.98 -3.56 10.03
CA VAL A 103 -7.88 -4.72 9.87
C VAL A 103 -8.07 -5.02 8.38
N GLY A 104 -7.87 -6.26 8.00
CA GLY A 104 -8.08 -6.73 6.64
C GLY A 104 -9.45 -6.35 6.08
N GLY A 105 -9.48 -5.85 4.83
CA GLY A 105 -10.70 -5.32 4.21
C GLY A 105 -11.08 -3.91 4.68
N GLY A 106 -10.21 -3.22 5.43
CA GLY A 106 -10.46 -1.88 5.95
C GLY A 106 -10.80 -0.86 4.86
N ARG A 107 -11.77 0.01 5.16
CA ARG A 107 -12.22 1.11 4.29
C ARG A 107 -12.30 2.41 5.06
N ILE A 108 -11.99 3.51 4.41
CA ILE A 108 -12.19 4.85 4.97
C ILE A 108 -13.70 5.13 5.07
N ASN A 109 -14.46 4.74 4.04
CA ASN A 109 -15.92 4.92 3.98
C ASN A 109 -16.68 3.61 4.23
N TYR A 110 -16.50 3.02 5.41
CA TYR A 110 -17.21 1.79 5.77
C TYR A 110 -18.59 2.09 6.32
N THR A 111 -19.59 2.26 5.43
CA THR A 111 -20.94 2.76 5.77
C THR A 111 -21.81 1.75 6.48
N SER A 112 -21.62 0.44 6.27
CA SER A 112 -22.42 -0.61 6.89
C SER A 112 -22.22 -0.74 8.41
N ALA A 113 -21.02 -0.40 8.90
CA ALA A 113 -20.69 -0.38 10.33
C ALA A 113 -19.56 0.64 10.58
N PRO A 114 -19.83 1.95 10.55
CA PRO A 114 -18.82 3.01 10.57
C PRO A 114 -18.03 3.07 11.90
N THR A 115 -18.57 2.49 12.96
CA THR A 115 -17.92 2.40 14.30
C THR A 115 -17.20 1.08 14.55
N ALA A 116 -17.25 0.13 13.59
CA ALA A 116 -16.51 -1.12 13.71
C ALA A 116 -15.01 -0.91 13.43
N PRO A 117 -14.12 -1.72 14.04
CA PRO A 117 -12.67 -1.62 13.82
C PRO A 117 -12.21 -1.81 12.37
N ILE A 118 -13.03 -2.39 11.52
CA ILE A 118 -12.77 -2.48 10.07
C ILE A 118 -12.87 -1.11 9.37
N SER A 119 -13.53 -0.11 9.98
CA SER A 119 -13.52 1.27 9.48
C SER A 119 -12.19 1.94 9.81
N ILE A 120 -11.41 2.33 8.79
CA ILE A 120 -10.12 3.03 8.97
C ILE A 120 -10.34 4.36 9.69
N THR A 121 -11.45 5.06 9.40
CA THR A 121 -11.85 6.25 10.16
C THR A 121 -11.97 5.94 11.65
N GLN A 122 -12.63 4.84 12.01
CA GLN A 122 -12.77 4.43 13.41
C GLN A 122 -11.43 4.02 14.05
N GLN A 123 -10.54 3.35 13.30
CA GLN A 123 -9.19 3.04 13.78
C GLN A 123 -8.42 4.31 14.15
N ILE A 124 -8.49 5.35 13.31
CA ILE A 124 -7.85 6.64 13.56
C ILE A 124 -8.44 7.32 14.80
N LEU A 125 -9.76 7.28 14.98
CA LEU A 125 -10.42 7.81 16.16
C LEU A 125 -9.98 7.07 17.45
N LEU A 126 -9.90 5.75 17.41
CA LEU A 126 -9.47 4.92 18.54
C LEU A 126 -7.99 5.13 18.89
N ALA A 127 -7.11 5.23 17.89
CA ALA A 127 -5.70 5.56 18.09
C ALA A 127 -5.54 6.97 18.67
N GLY A 128 -6.33 7.93 18.19
CA GLY A 128 -6.38 9.30 18.69
C GLY A 128 -6.89 9.41 20.14
N ALA A 129 -7.88 8.61 20.50
CA ALA A 129 -8.39 8.53 21.87
C ALA A 129 -7.33 7.95 22.83
N ALA A 130 -6.50 7.03 22.38
CA ALA A 130 -5.35 6.54 23.13
C ALA A 130 -4.20 7.59 23.24
N GLY A 131 -4.24 8.65 22.42
CA GLY A 131 -3.25 9.72 22.38
C GLY A 131 -1.96 9.33 21.62
N PHE A 132 -1.13 10.34 21.37
CA PHE A 132 0.20 10.19 20.77
C PHE A 132 1.23 10.94 21.60
N THR A 133 2.45 10.42 21.62
CA THR A 133 3.62 11.06 22.23
C THR A 133 4.61 11.50 21.14
N ALA A 134 5.60 12.30 21.50
CA ALA A 134 6.66 12.70 20.58
C ALA A 134 7.52 11.51 20.10
N ASP A 135 7.52 10.40 20.84
CA ASP A 135 8.27 9.18 20.53
C ASP A 135 7.44 8.14 19.74
N ASP A 136 6.21 8.49 19.34
CA ASP A 136 5.37 7.63 18.48
C ASP A 136 5.62 7.91 16.99
N LEU A 137 5.61 6.85 16.19
CA LEU A 137 5.44 6.89 14.74
C LEU A 137 4.05 6.37 14.40
N ALA A 138 3.21 7.22 13.83
CA ALA A 138 1.95 6.79 13.22
C ALA A 138 2.21 6.32 11.79
N VAL A 139 1.76 5.12 11.44
CA VAL A 139 1.83 4.54 10.11
C VAL A 139 0.41 4.33 9.63
N ILE A 140 0.05 4.93 8.50
CA ILE A 140 -1.35 4.95 8.05
C ILE A 140 -1.41 4.59 6.57
N ASP A 141 -2.34 3.68 6.22
CA ASP A 141 -2.72 3.38 4.85
C ASP A 141 -4.25 3.28 4.72
N GLY A 142 -4.74 3.31 3.50
CA GLY A 142 -6.16 3.16 3.21
C GLY A 142 -6.60 3.82 1.91
N GLY A 143 -7.80 3.45 1.47
CA GLY A 143 -8.42 3.95 0.25
C GLY A 143 -8.36 2.99 -0.94
N ALA A 144 -7.52 1.95 -0.90
CA ALA A 144 -7.46 0.95 -1.97
C ALA A 144 -8.76 0.13 -2.07
N ASN A 145 -9.32 -0.28 -0.93
CA ASN A 145 -10.62 -0.96 -0.89
C ASN A 145 -11.77 -0.04 -1.28
N ASP A 146 -11.73 1.24 -0.89
CA ASP A 146 -12.73 2.24 -1.31
C ASP A 146 -12.68 2.46 -2.83
N ALA A 147 -11.49 2.52 -3.42
CA ALA A 147 -11.31 2.60 -4.88
C ALA A 147 -11.83 1.33 -5.57
N ALA A 148 -11.58 0.15 -5.00
CA ALA A 148 -12.12 -1.11 -5.53
C ALA A 148 -13.66 -1.14 -5.47
N ASP A 149 -14.26 -0.61 -4.40
CA ASP A 149 -15.72 -0.54 -4.24
C ASP A 149 -16.36 0.40 -5.29
N VAL A 150 -15.80 1.59 -5.51
CA VAL A 150 -16.34 2.50 -6.51
C VAL A 150 -16.16 1.99 -7.94
N ILE A 151 -15.05 1.31 -8.24
CA ILE A 151 -14.86 0.63 -9.53
C ILE A 151 -15.88 -0.50 -9.70
N GLY A 152 -16.03 -1.35 -8.69
CA GLY A 152 -16.99 -2.45 -8.71
C GLY A 152 -18.43 -1.95 -8.92
N ALA A 153 -18.84 -0.91 -8.22
CA ALA A 153 -20.17 -0.29 -8.37
C ALA A 153 -20.37 0.34 -9.75
N PHE A 154 -19.34 0.98 -10.31
CA PHE A 154 -19.38 1.52 -11.68
C PHE A 154 -19.58 0.41 -12.72
N LEU A 155 -18.80 -0.68 -12.61
CA LEU A 155 -18.90 -1.82 -13.53
C LEU A 155 -20.24 -2.56 -13.42
N ALA A 156 -20.85 -2.57 -12.23
CA ALA A 156 -22.17 -3.14 -12.01
C ALA A 156 -23.32 -2.28 -12.54
N ALA A 157 -23.08 -1.00 -12.84
CA ALA A 157 -24.12 -0.02 -13.16
C ALA A 157 -25.01 -0.39 -14.35
N SER A 158 -24.49 -1.13 -15.33
CA SER A 158 -25.29 -1.64 -16.45
C SER A 158 -26.30 -2.72 -16.03
N ARG A 159 -26.04 -3.43 -14.93
CA ARG A 159 -26.89 -4.53 -14.42
C ARG A 159 -27.90 -4.06 -13.39
N ASP A 160 -27.58 -3.04 -12.59
CA ASP A 160 -28.40 -2.52 -11.49
C ASP A 160 -28.91 -1.09 -11.74
N GLN A 161 -28.82 -0.61 -12.98
CA GLN A 161 -29.22 0.74 -13.39
C GLN A 161 -28.49 1.85 -12.59
N GLY A 162 -27.27 1.56 -12.13
CA GLY A 162 -26.43 2.48 -11.35
C GLY A 162 -26.86 2.66 -9.90
N ALA A 163 -27.75 1.82 -9.38
CA ALA A 163 -28.28 1.96 -8.02
C ALA A 163 -27.18 1.90 -6.96
N ASN A 164 -26.31 0.89 -7.01
CA ASN A 164 -25.18 0.74 -6.07
C ASN A 164 -24.17 1.88 -6.22
N PHE A 165 -23.86 2.28 -7.45
CA PHE A 165 -22.95 3.39 -7.72
C PHE A 165 -23.48 4.70 -7.11
N LYS A 166 -24.75 5.04 -7.39
CA LYS A 166 -25.40 6.22 -6.84
C LYS A 166 -25.45 6.18 -5.31
N ALA A 167 -25.82 5.05 -4.71
CA ALA A 167 -25.88 4.88 -3.26
C ALA A 167 -24.51 5.11 -2.61
N LEU A 168 -23.43 4.53 -3.18
CA LEU A 168 -22.08 4.73 -2.68
C LEU A 168 -21.65 6.20 -2.78
N LEU A 169 -21.83 6.83 -3.94
CA LEU A 169 -21.38 8.20 -4.17
C LEU A 169 -22.14 9.23 -3.33
N SER A 170 -23.42 9.01 -3.06
CA SER A 170 -24.25 9.91 -2.22
C SER A 170 -23.75 10.03 -0.77
N THR A 171 -22.86 9.14 -0.33
CA THR A 171 -22.23 9.23 1.00
C THR A 171 -21.17 10.34 1.09
N LYS A 172 -20.67 10.83 -0.05
CA LYS A 172 -19.58 11.82 -0.14
C LYS A 172 -19.89 12.98 -1.11
N ILE A 173 -20.95 12.90 -1.90
CA ILE A 173 -21.35 13.94 -2.85
C ILE A 173 -22.81 14.32 -2.55
N ASP A 174 -23.09 15.61 -2.48
CA ASP A 174 -24.45 16.09 -2.28
C ASP A 174 -25.39 15.71 -3.45
N ALA A 175 -26.68 15.62 -3.16
CA ALA A 175 -27.67 15.09 -4.11
C ALA A 175 -27.80 15.94 -5.39
N ALA A 176 -27.65 17.27 -5.30
CA ALA A 176 -27.78 18.15 -6.46
C ALA A 176 -26.59 17.97 -7.41
N THR A 177 -25.37 18.01 -6.88
CA THR A 177 -24.14 17.77 -7.65
C THR A 177 -24.14 16.38 -8.27
N LEU A 178 -24.45 15.34 -7.48
CA LEU A 178 -24.50 13.97 -7.99
C LEU A 178 -25.55 13.81 -9.08
N GLY A 179 -26.74 14.37 -8.87
CA GLY A 179 -27.82 14.34 -9.86
C GLY A 179 -27.43 14.98 -11.18
N ALA A 180 -26.82 16.17 -11.14
CA ALA A 180 -26.34 16.88 -12.34
C ALA A 180 -25.25 16.09 -13.10
N LEU A 181 -24.33 15.43 -12.39
CA LEU A 181 -23.32 14.58 -13.01
C LEU A 181 -23.94 13.34 -13.67
N LEU A 182 -24.83 12.64 -12.97
CA LEU A 182 -25.42 11.41 -13.51
C LEU A 182 -26.31 11.66 -14.75
N GLN A 183 -26.89 12.85 -14.91
CA GLN A 183 -27.60 13.24 -16.13
C GLN A 183 -26.71 13.31 -17.38
N GLN A 184 -25.40 13.43 -17.22
CA GLN A 184 -24.43 13.44 -18.32
C GLN A 184 -24.03 12.02 -18.78
N GLY A 185 -24.71 10.99 -18.31
CA GLY A 185 -24.47 9.60 -18.67
C GLY A 185 -23.10 9.11 -18.22
N GLN A 186 -22.42 8.30 -19.04
CA GLN A 186 -21.17 7.65 -18.69
C GLN A 186 -20.03 8.63 -18.38
N ALA A 187 -19.94 9.74 -19.09
CA ALA A 187 -18.94 10.77 -18.82
C ALA A 187 -19.14 11.41 -17.44
N GLY A 188 -20.40 11.69 -17.08
CA GLY A 188 -20.73 12.21 -15.75
C GLY A 188 -20.49 11.19 -14.63
N MET A 189 -20.77 9.91 -14.88
CA MET A 189 -20.42 8.84 -13.93
C MET A 189 -18.89 8.76 -13.70
N ALA A 190 -18.09 8.88 -14.75
CA ALA A 190 -16.62 8.90 -14.62
C ALA A 190 -16.15 10.11 -13.78
N GLN A 191 -16.72 11.29 -13.99
CA GLN A 191 -16.42 12.49 -13.18
C GLN A 191 -16.90 12.32 -11.72
N ALA A 192 -18.08 11.76 -11.50
CA ALA A 192 -18.62 11.52 -10.17
C ALA A 192 -17.75 10.56 -9.34
N GLY A 193 -17.20 9.51 -9.94
CA GLY A 193 -16.25 8.61 -9.29
C GLY A 193 -14.97 9.33 -8.85
N GLY A 194 -14.41 10.21 -9.68
CA GLY A 194 -13.27 11.05 -9.33
C GLY A 194 -13.56 12.02 -8.20
N LEU A 195 -14.71 12.69 -8.23
CA LEU A 195 -15.16 13.59 -7.17
C LEU A 195 -15.40 12.85 -5.84
N TYR A 196 -15.97 11.63 -5.90
CA TYR A 196 -16.13 10.77 -4.73
C TYR A 196 -14.78 10.48 -4.07
N MET A 197 -13.77 10.03 -4.84
CA MET A 197 -12.44 9.73 -4.34
C MET A 197 -11.74 10.98 -3.79
N GLN A 198 -11.93 12.13 -4.41
CA GLN A 198 -11.40 13.41 -3.90
C GLN A 198 -12.05 13.78 -2.55
N ASN A 199 -13.38 13.68 -2.44
CA ASN A 199 -14.08 14.02 -1.20
C ASN A 199 -13.80 13.01 -0.08
N LEU A 200 -13.63 11.73 -0.43
CA LEU A 200 -13.16 10.70 0.49
C LEU A 200 -11.80 11.09 1.10
N ALA A 201 -10.85 11.47 0.24
CA ALA A 201 -9.52 11.92 0.67
C ALA A 201 -9.57 13.19 1.53
N LYS A 202 -10.44 14.16 1.24
CA LYS A 202 -10.64 15.35 2.09
C LYS A 202 -11.07 14.94 3.50
N GLY A 203 -12.04 14.04 3.63
CA GLY A 203 -12.49 13.53 4.91
C GLY A 203 -11.38 12.76 5.65
N TYR A 204 -10.62 11.95 4.94
CA TYR A 204 -9.48 11.20 5.48
C TYR A 204 -8.39 12.13 6.02
N VAL A 205 -7.98 13.13 5.24
CA VAL A 205 -7.03 14.17 5.67
C VAL A 205 -7.51 14.88 6.93
N SER A 206 -8.76 15.36 6.94
CA SER A 206 -9.34 16.05 8.11
C SER A 206 -9.35 15.15 9.36
N THR A 207 -9.66 13.84 9.17
CA THR A 207 -9.66 12.87 10.28
C THR A 207 -8.25 12.69 10.85
N ILE A 208 -7.21 12.56 10.02
CA ILE A 208 -5.81 12.45 10.43
C ILE A 208 -5.35 13.74 11.11
N GLN A 209 -5.66 14.90 10.55
CA GLN A 209 -5.32 16.19 11.13
C GLN A 209 -5.89 16.35 12.54
N ALA A 210 -7.17 16.02 12.74
CA ALA A 210 -7.84 16.20 14.02
C ALA A 210 -7.44 15.14 15.06
N ASN A 211 -7.30 13.87 14.64
CA ASN A 211 -7.21 12.74 15.57
C ASN A 211 -5.83 12.08 15.64
N VAL A 212 -4.89 12.48 14.80
CA VAL A 212 -3.49 12.04 14.88
C VAL A 212 -2.60 13.23 15.20
N LEU A 213 -2.51 14.21 14.30
CA LEU A 213 -1.70 15.40 14.50
C LEU A 213 -2.21 16.28 15.65
N GLY A 214 -3.54 16.48 15.73
CA GLY A 214 -4.21 17.19 16.82
C GLY A 214 -4.19 16.47 18.17
N LYS A 215 -3.80 15.19 18.18
CA LYS A 215 -3.64 14.37 19.40
C LYS A 215 -2.18 14.12 19.79
N GLY A 216 -1.26 14.94 19.23
CA GLY A 216 0.13 14.98 19.66
C GLY A 216 1.12 14.20 18.80
N ALA A 217 0.69 13.55 17.70
CA ALA A 217 1.62 12.90 16.80
C ALA A 217 2.56 13.91 16.13
N THR A 218 3.86 13.65 16.20
CA THR A 218 4.91 14.44 15.58
C THR A 218 5.52 13.80 14.35
N ARG A 219 5.20 12.51 14.11
CA ARG A 219 5.69 11.73 12.95
C ARG A 219 4.57 10.85 12.44
N VAL A 220 4.12 11.13 11.22
CA VAL A 220 3.01 10.43 10.57
C VAL A 220 3.45 10.00 9.17
N ALA A 221 3.62 8.72 8.95
CA ALA A 221 3.92 8.14 7.65
C ALA A 221 2.62 7.66 7.00
N ILE A 222 2.30 8.19 5.82
CA ILE A 222 1.08 7.84 5.08
C ILE A 222 1.49 7.15 3.78
N LEU A 223 1.08 5.88 3.62
CA LEU A 223 1.20 5.17 2.35
C LEU A 223 0.06 5.61 1.44
N ASN A 224 0.36 6.16 0.27
CA ASN A 224 -0.67 6.50 -0.71
C ASN A 224 -1.22 5.24 -1.40
N VAL A 225 -2.41 5.37 -2.01
CA VAL A 225 -3.06 4.24 -2.71
C VAL A 225 -2.24 3.84 -3.92
N PRO A 226 -1.85 2.56 -4.06
CA PRO A 226 -1.11 2.08 -5.23
C PRO A 226 -1.96 2.17 -6.51
N ALA A 227 -1.32 2.06 -7.67
CA ALA A 227 -2.00 1.96 -8.97
C ALA A 227 -2.72 0.61 -9.08
N ILE A 228 -3.84 0.45 -8.35
CA ILE A 228 -4.56 -0.83 -8.20
C ILE A 228 -5.01 -1.43 -9.53
N THR A 229 -5.19 -0.60 -10.56
CA THR A 229 -5.52 -1.06 -11.93
C THR A 229 -4.47 -2.02 -12.50
N LEU A 230 -3.22 -1.96 -12.02
CA LEU A 230 -2.12 -2.83 -12.44
C LEU A 230 -2.06 -4.17 -11.69
N THR A 231 -2.91 -4.38 -10.68
CA THR A 231 -2.96 -5.65 -9.96
C THR A 231 -3.62 -6.75 -10.81
N PRO A 232 -3.28 -8.03 -10.62
CA PRO A 232 -3.91 -9.12 -11.36
C PRO A 232 -5.43 -9.11 -11.31
N ARG A 233 -6.04 -8.72 -10.18
CA ARG A 233 -7.49 -8.58 -10.02
C ARG A 233 -8.09 -7.63 -11.07
N PHE A 234 -7.57 -6.42 -11.16
CA PHE A 234 -8.10 -5.42 -12.09
C PHE A 234 -7.70 -5.69 -13.52
N GLN A 235 -6.55 -6.29 -13.76
CA GLN A 235 -6.17 -6.74 -15.10
C GLN A 235 -7.10 -7.83 -15.64
N LEU A 236 -7.56 -8.77 -14.80
CA LEU A 236 -8.59 -9.75 -15.18
C LEU A 236 -9.93 -9.07 -15.54
N VAL A 237 -10.34 -8.05 -14.77
CA VAL A 237 -11.54 -7.27 -15.06
C VAL A 237 -11.41 -6.55 -16.41
N LEU A 238 -10.28 -5.86 -16.63
CA LEU A 238 -10.04 -5.12 -17.88
C LEU A 238 -9.91 -6.07 -19.09
N GLN A 239 -9.34 -7.25 -18.88
CA GLN A 239 -9.30 -8.30 -19.91
C GLN A 239 -10.72 -8.77 -20.29
N SER A 240 -11.60 -8.97 -19.32
CA SER A 240 -13.02 -9.31 -19.58
C SER A 240 -13.72 -8.20 -20.36
N VAL A 241 -13.49 -6.92 -20.02
CA VAL A 241 -14.02 -5.79 -20.79
C VAL A 241 -13.44 -5.79 -22.22
N ALA A 242 -12.15 -6.03 -22.39
CA ALA A 242 -11.52 -6.09 -23.70
C ALA A 242 -12.11 -7.17 -24.59
N GLN A 243 -12.43 -8.33 -24.02
CA GLN A 243 -13.09 -9.43 -24.75
C GLN A 243 -14.53 -9.08 -25.18
N GLN A 244 -15.28 -8.32 -24.37
CA GLN A 244 -16.67 -8.00 -24.61
C GLN A 244 -16.87 -6.72 -25.45
N GLN A 245 -16.02 -5.71 -25.27
CA GLN A 245 -16.19 -4.36 -25.79
C GLN A 245 -14.99 -3.84 -26.60
N GLY A 246 -13.92 -4.66 -26.71
CA GLY A 246 -12.68 -4.29 -27.40
C GLY A 246 -11.64 -3.68 -26.48
N SER A 247 -10.38 -3.75 -26.91
CA SER A 247 -9.21 -3.27 -26.15
C SER A 247 -9.22 -1.75 -25.89
N ALA A 248 -9.79 -0.98 -26.81
CA ALA A 248 -9.92 0.47 -26.65
C ALA A 248 -10.83 0.85 -25.48
N ALA A 249 -11.96 0.15 -25.30
CA ALA A 249 -12.85 0.36 -24.17
C ALA A 249 -12.18 0.00 -22.82
N ALA A 250 -11.45 -1.11 -22.78
CA ALA A 250 -10.68 -1.49 -21.60
C ALA A 250 -9.63 -0.45 -21.22
N ALA A 251 -8.85 0.06 -22.18
CA ALA A 251 -7.84 1.09 -21.96
C ALA A 251 -8.45 2.43 -21.46
N GLN A 252 -9.62 2.79 -22.00
CA GLN A 252 -10.37 3.97 -21.54
C GLN A 252 -10.82 3.81 -20.08
N LEU A 253 -11.36 2.65 -19.71
CA LEU A 253 -11.76 2.37 -18.33
C LEU A 253 -10.58 2.33 -17.38
N GLU A 254 -9.45 1.72 -17.79
CA GLU A 254 -8.22 1.76 -16.98
C GLU A 254 -7.79 3.20 -16.70
N THR A 255 -7.83 4.07 -17.71
CA THR A 255 -7.52 5.50 -17.57
C THR A 255 -8.46 6.19 -16.57
N VAL A 256 -9.76 5.91 -16.63
CA VAL A 256 -10.76 6.48 -15.70
C VAL A 256 -10.49 6.02 -14.27
N PHE A 257 -10.30 4.73 -14.06
CA PHE A 257 -10.08 4.16 -12.72
C PHE A 257 -8.74 4.60 -12.09
N ASP A 258 -7.69 4.64 -12.89
CA ASP A 258 -6.40 5.20 -12.48
C ASP A 258 -6.53 6.70 -12.13
N GLY A 259 -7.34 7.44 -12.88
CA GLY A 259 -7.68 8.82 -12.60
C GLY A 259 -8.35 9.02 -11.23
N TRP A 260 -9.20 8.09 -10.80
CA TRP A 260 -9.83 8.12 -9.48
C TRP A 260 -8.84 7.91 -8.34
N VAL A 261 -7.92 6.95 -8.51
CA VAL A 261 -6.82 6.73 -7.57
C VAL A 261 -5.93 7.97 -7.47
N LYS A 262 -5.59 8.57 -8.61
CA LYS A 262 -4.80 9.82 -8.65
C LYS A 262 -5.52 10.97 -7.95
N ALA A 263 -6.84 11.13 -8.13
CA ALA A 263 -7.63 12.16 -7.48
C ALA A 263 -7.58 12.05 -5.94
N PHE A 264 -7.65 10.83 -5.41
CA PHE A 264 -7.46 10.56 -3.98
C PHE A 264 -6.04 10.94 -3.54
N ASN A 265 -5.02 10.39 -4.18
CA ASN A 265 -3.63 10.60 -3.79
C ASN A 265 -3.21 12.08 -3.87
N GLN A 266 -3.63 12.78 -4.91
CA GLN A 266 -3.37 14.21 -5.07
C GLN A 266 -4.04 15.03 -3.96
N GLN A 267 -5.26 14.68 -3.58
CA GLN A 267 -5.96 15.36 -2.49
C GLN A 267 -5.30 15.11 -1.13
N VAL A 268 -4.79 13.89 -0.87
CA VAL A 268 -3.99 13.60 0.33
C VAL A 268 -2.70 14.42 0.32
N ALA A 269 -1.97 14.45 -0.78
CA ALA A 269 -0.74 15.24 -0.91
C ALA A 269 -0.99 16.75 -0.72
N THR A 270 -2.07 17.27 -1.30
CA THR A 270 -2.47 18.68 -1.13
C THR A 270 -2.85 18.99 0.32
N GLY A 271 -3.55 18.08 0.99
CA GLY A 271 -4.02 18.26 2.37
C GLY A 271 -2.90 18.29 3.41
N PHE A 272 -1.73 17.72 3.09
CA PHE A 272 -0.55 17.74 3.95
C PHE A 272 0.62 18.55 3.37
N ALA A 273 0.37 19.37 2.33
CA ALA A 273 1.40 20.23 1.76
C ALA A 273 1.96 21.18 2.82
N GLY A 274 3.28 21.15 3.01
CA GLY A 274 3.96 21.96 4.02
C GLY A 274 3.87 21.46 5.47
N GLU A 275 3.19 20.35 5.74
CA GLU A 275 3.14 19.74 7.08
C GLU A 275 4.38 18.86 7.32
N SER A 276 5.37 19.36 8.02
CA SER A 276 6.66 18.70 8.25
C SER A 276 6.58 17.44 9.12
N ARG A 277 5.47 17.25 9.86
CA ARG A 277 5.22 16.06 10.66
C ARG A 277 4.66 14.89 9.84
N VAL A 278 4.39 15.09 8.54
CA VAL A 278 3.82 14.09 7.65
C VAL A 278 4.80 13.74 6.54
N ALA A 279 5.08 12.44 6.39
CA ALA A 279 5.85 11.89 5.28
C ALA A 279 4.94 10.99 4.43
N ILE A 280 4.71 11.38 3.18
CA ILE A 280 3.94 10.56 2.23
C ILE A 280 4.87 9.56 1.57
N ILE A 281 4.57 8.28 1.72
CA ILE A 281 5.24 7.17 1.05
C ILE A 281 4.55 6.99 -0.30
N ASP A 282 5.21 7.43 -1.39
CA ASP A 282 4.64 7.39 -2.74
C ASP A 282 4.71 5.98 -3.34
N PHE A 283 3.85 5.10 -2.83
CA PHE A 283 3.74 3.74 -3.34
C PHE A 283 3.03 3.69 -4.70
N TYR A 284 2.21 4.69 -5.04
CA TYR A 284 1.60 4.78 -6.36
C TYR A 284 2.65 4.80 -7.48
N SER A 285 3.63 5.71 -7.38
CA SER A 285 4.68 5.84 -8.40
C SER A 285 5.66 4.67 -8.38
N GLU A 286 6.09 4.23 -7.19
CA GLU A 286 6.98 3.07 -7.04
C GLU A 286 6.35 1.79 -7.61
N PHE A 287 5.07 1.54 -7.30
CA PHE A 287 4.36 0.36 -7.79
C PHE A 287 4.25 0.36 -9.32
N ARG A 288 3.99 1.51 -9.94
CA ARG A 288 3.98 1.65 -11.41
C ARG A 288 5.35 1.29 -12.01
N GLN A 289 6.44 1.73 -11.39
CA GLN A 289 7.80 1.38 -11.84
C GLN A 289 8.07 -0.12 -11.68
N GLN A 290 7.68 -0.71 -10.55
CA GLN A 290 7.80 -2.15 -10.31
C GLN A 290 7.06 -2.99 -11.37
N MET A 291 5.86 -2.55 -11.77
CA MET A 291 5.08 -3.25 -12.81
C MET A 291 5.62 -3.02 -14.22
N ALA A 292 6.22 -1.85 -14.48
CA ALA A 292 6.78 -1.50 -15.80
C ALA A 292 8.16 -2.14 -16.04
N ASP A 293 9.00 -2.21 -15.02
CA ASP A 293 10.33 -2.83 -15.10
C ASP A 293 10.55 -3.79 -13.91
N PRO A 294 9.88 -4.96 -13.92
CA PRO A 294 9.96 -5.89 -12.81
C PRO A 294 11.37 -6.45 -12.57
N ALA A 295 12.21 -6.52 -13.61
CA ALA A 295 13.57 -7.05 -13.49
C ALA A 295 14.46 -6.16 -12.61
N GLN A 296 14.28 -4.83 -12.67
CA GLN A 296 14.99 -3.87 -11.81
C GLN A 296 14.72 -4.13 -10.32
N TYR A 297 13.54 -4.66 -10.00
CA TYR A 297 13.10 -4.98 -8.65
C TYR A 297 13.25 -6.47 -8.32
N ALA A 298 13.94 -7.22 -9.17
CA ALA A 298 14.12 -8.67 -9.05
C ALA A 298 12.80 -9.47 -8.95
N TYR A 299 11.71 -8.96 -9.50
CA TYR A 299 10.49 -9.73 -9.69
C TYR A 299 10.60 -10.65 -10.90
N THR A 300 10.23 -11.91 -10.71
CA THR A 300 10.11 -12.88 -11.82
C THR A 300 8.69 -12.90 -12.40
N ASN A 301 7.69 -12.48 -11.62
CA ASN A 301 6.31 -12.40 -12.07
C ASN A 301 5.54 -11.28 -11.36
N VAL A 302 4.91 -10.41 -12.15
CA VAL A 302 4.06 -9.29 -11.70
C VAL A 302 2.62 -9.40 -12.22
N LYS A 303 2.23 -10.54 -12.79
CA LYS A 303 0.93 -10.72 -13.46
C LYS A 303 0.08 -11.83 -12.86
N LYS A 304 0.68 -12.74 -12.08
CA LYS A 304 0.00 -13.91 -11.54
C LYS A 304 0.09 -13.90 -10.01
N ALA A 305 -0.93 -14.46 -9.38
CA ALA A 305 -0.90 -14.80 -7.97
C ALA A 305 0.02 -16.00 -7.72
N ALA A 306 0.75 -16.00 -6.60
CA ALA A 306 1.50 -17.15 -6.13
C ALA A 306 0.58 -18.18 -5.46
N CYS A 307 -0.41 -17.73 -4.68
CA CYS A 307 -1.40 -18.60 -4.06
C CYS A 307 -2.34 -19.23 -5.11
N PRO A 308 -2.66 -20.51 -5.00
CA PRO A 308 -3.65 -21.13 -5.87
C PRO A 308 -5.05 -20.55 -5.61
N ALA A 309 -5.82 -20.36 -6.69
CA ALA A 309 -7.21 -19.99 -6.56
C ALA A 309 -8.00 -21.16 -5.93
N THR A 310 -8.93 -20.86 -5.02
CA THR A 310 -9.81 -21.82 -4.35
C THR A 310 -11.18 -21.92 -5.00
N GLY A 311 -11.50 -21.01 -5.92
CA GLY A 311 -12.78 -20.95 -6.63
C GLY A 311 -12.95 -19.61 -7.34
N ALA A 312 -14.19 -19.25 -7.62
CA ALA A 312 -14.57 -17.96 -8.18
C ALA A 312 -15.63 -17.30 -7.28
N GLY A 313 -15.49 -15.99 -7.09
CA GLY A 313 -16.48 -15.14 -6.39
C GLY A 313 -17.73 -14.88 -7.25
N ALA A 314 -18.72 -14.22 -6.67
CA ALA A 314 -19.92 -13.79 -7.37
C ALA A 314 -19.65 -12.79 -8.51
N ASP A 315 -18.51 -12.13 -8.48
CA ASP A 315 -17.98 -11.25 -9.52
C ASP A 315 -17.24 -11.98 -10.64
N GLY A 316 -17.13 -13.35 -10.55
CA GLY A 316 -16.41 -14.20 -11.48
C GLY A 316 -14.89 -14.17 -11.29
N LEU A 317 -14.35 -13.40 -10.33
CA LEU A 317 -12.93 -13.30 -10.07
C LEU A 317 -12.45 -14.46 -9.16
N PRO A 318 -11.16 -14.86 -9.27
CA PRO A 318 -10.60 -15.89 -8.41
C PRO A 318 -10.70 -15.53 -6.93
N THR A 319 -11.05 -16.51 -6.11
CA THR A 319 -10.99 -16.45 -4.64
C THR A 319 -9.75 -17.17 -4.13
N TYR A 320 -9.27 -16.80 -2.93
CA TYR A 320 -8.05 -17.33 -2.34
C TYR A 320 -8.23 -17.59 -0.85
N SER A 321 -7.41 -18.46 -0.29
CA SER A 321 -7.37 -18.76 1.15
C SER A 321 -5.95 -18.55 1.67
N PHE A 322 -5.73 -17.46 2.40
CA PHE A 322 -4.41 -17.19 2.99
C PHE A 322 -3.96 -18.22 4.01
N PRO A 323 -4.84 -18.76 4.91
CA PRO A 323 -4.44 -19.80 5.85
C PRO A 323 -3.84 -21.05 5.18
N THR A 324 -4.24 -21.37 3.96
CA THR A 324 -3.75 -22.54 3.21
C THR A 324 -2.65 -22.19 2.21
N CYS A 325 -2.43 -20.91 1.91
CA CYS A 325 -1.35 -20.43 1.05
C CYS A 325 -0.05 -20.32 1.84
N THR A 326 0.61 -21.45 2.07
CA THR A 326 1.84 -21.54 2.86
C THR A 326 3.06 -21.71 1.99
N GLU A 327 4.22 -21.28 2.49
CA GLU A 327 5.53 -21.49 1.85
C GLU A 327 5.77 -22.96 1.50
N ALA A 328 5.41 -23.88 2.44
CA ALA A 328 5.58 -25.30 2.24
C ALA A 328 4.68 -25.82 1.10
N ALA A 329 3.41 -25.38 1.05
CA ALA A 329 2.48 -25.78 0.00
C ALA A 329 2.91 -25.26 -1.38
N LEU A 330 3.35 -24.00 -1.46
CA LEU A 330 3.83 -23.39 -2.71
C LEU A 330 5.12 -24.07 -3.20
N SER A 331 6.07 -24.35 -2.28
CA SER A 331 7.33 -24.99 -2.62
C SER A 331 7.16 -26.46 -3.05
N ALA A 332 6.12 -27.13 -2.55
CA ALA A 332 5.77 -28.50 -2.95
C ALA A 332 4.99 -28.55 -4.30
N SER A 333 4.39 -27.43 -4.72
CA SER A 333 3.55 -27.36 -5.92
C SER A 333 4.15 -26.38 -6.94
N ILE A 334 5.11 -26.87 -7.74
CA ILE A 334 5.80 -26.07 -8.74
C ILE A 334 4.92 -25.96 -10.00
N PRO A 335 4.49 -24.75 -10.43
CA PRO A 335 3.69 -24.57 -11.63
C PRO A 335 4.44 -24.95 -12.91
N VAL A 336 3.70 -25.28 -13.95
CA VAL A 336 4.28 -25.49 -15.29
C VAL A 336 5.02 -24.23 -15.74
N GLY A 337 6.28 -24.41 -16.13
CA GLY A 337 7.19 -23.35 -16.57
C GLY A 337 8.11 -22.81 -15.46
N GLU A 338 7.88 -23.18 -14.20
CA GLU A 338 8.79 -22.92 -13.09
C GLU A 338 9.67 -24.15 -12.83
N THR A 339 10.91 -23.91 -12.36
CA THR A 339 11.90 -25.01 -12.17
C THR A 339 12.42 -25.12 -10.73
N SER A 340 12.05 -24.17 -9.87
CA SER A 340 12.57 -24.09 -8.50
C SER A 340 11.44 -24.16 -7.48
N ALA A 341 11.66 -24.82 -6.36
CA ALA A 341 10.75 -24.78 -5.20
C ALA A 341 10.60 -23.35 -4.61
N ASN A 342 11.51 -22.42 -4.95
CA ASN A 342 11.46 -21.03 -4.51
C ASN A 342 10.78 -20.09 -5.53
N TRP A 343 10.12 -20.62 -6.56
CA TRP A 343 9.52 -19.87 -7.68
C TRP A 343 8.65 -18.69 -7.23
N TRP A 344 7.88 -18.85 -6.16
CA TRP A 344 6.94 -17.87 -5.64
C TRP A 344 7.60 -16.69 -4.88
N LYS A 345 8.84 -16.88 -4.41
CA LYS A 345 9.54 -15.91 -3.53
C LYS A 345 9.81 -14.57 -4.21
N SER A 346 9.89 -14.55 -5.53
CA SER A 346 10.09 -13.34 -6.35
C SER A 346 8.85 -12.95 -7.16
N TYR A 347 7.69 -13.55 -6.88
CA TYR A 347 6.41 -13.05 -7.38
C TYR A 347 6.01 -11.78 -6.63
N ALA A 348 5.38 -10.83 -7.34
CA ALA A 348 4.88 -9.60 -6.70
C ALA A 348 3.64 -9.86 -5.83
N PHE A 349 2.77 -10.77 -6.25
CA PHE A 349 1.45 -10.96 -5.67
C PHE A 349 1.27 -12.34 -5.03
N ALA A 350 0.75 -12.34 -3.80
CA ALA A 350 0.31 -13.55 -3.10
C ALA A 350 -1.02 -14.06 -3.67
N ASP A 351 -2.06 -13.24 -3.65
CA ASP A 351 -3.32 -13.45 -4.36
C ASP A 351 -3.44 -12.50 -5.56
N SER A 352 -4.64 -12.23 -6.05
CA SER A 352 -4.84 -11.30 -7.16
C SER A 352 -4.71 -9.81 -6.78
N PHE A 353 -4.50 -9.46 -5.51
CA PHE A 353 -4.52 -8.09 -5.01
C PHE A 353 -3.40 -7.77 -4.00
N HIS A 354 -3.03 -8.73 -3.15
CA HIS A 354 -2.09 -8.51 -2.05
C HIS A 354 -0.66 -8.94 -2.41
N PRO A 355 0.35 -8.24 -1.86
CA PRO A 355 1.76 -8.56 -2.12
C PRO A 355 2.19 -9.90 -1.49
N THR A 356 3.20 -10.54 -2.06
CA THR A 356 3.98 -11.60 -1.40
C THR A 356 4.81 -11.00 -0.26
N PRO A 357 5.46 -11.83 0.60
CA PRO A 357 6.46 -11.34 1.57
C PRO A 357 7.56 -10.51 0.92
N TYR A 358 7.93 -10.82 -0.34
CA TYR A 358 8.89 -10.03 -1.10
C TYR A 358 8.30 -8.68 -1.54
N GLY A 359 7.05 -8.65 -1.99
CA GLY A 359 6.36 -7.39 -2.28
C GLY A 359 6.27 -6.48 -1.05
N HIS A 360 5.93 -7.03 0.12
CA HIS A 360 5.97 -6.27 1.38
C HIS A 360 7.37 -5.80 1.76
N GLN A 361 8.43 -6.54 1.42
CA GLN A 361 9.80 -6.09 1.60
C GLN A 361 10.11 -4.88 0.72
N GLN A 362 9.71 -4.87 -0.54
CA GLN A 362 9.88 -3.72 -1.44
C GLN A 362 9.14 -2.48 -0.91
N MET A 363 7.91 -2.64 -0.42
CA MET A 363 7.15 -1.56 0.23
C MET A 363 7.89 -0.99 1.45
N SER A 364 8.45 -1.85 2.30
CA SER A 364 9.19 -1.42 3.49
C SER A 364 10.49 -0.70 3.15
N GLN A 365 11.17 -1.08 2.06
CA GLN A 365 12.35 -0.38 1.56
C GLN A 365 12.01 1.04 1.07
N LEU A 366 10.90 1.21 0.36
CA LEU A 366 10.40 2.53 -0.01
C LEU A 366 10.07 3.37 1.23
N ALA A 367 9.37 2.78 2.20
CA ALA A 367 9.06 3.44 3.46
C ALA A 367 10.34 3.87 4.20
N SER A 368 11.33 2.99 4.32
CA SER A 368 12.62 3.27 4.94
C SER A 368 13.32 4.48 4.28
N ARG A 369 13.38 4.51 2.93
CA ARG A 369 13.95 5.66 2.20
C ARG A 369 13.19 6.96 2.48
N THR A 370 11.87 6.89 2.60
CA THR A 370 11.01 8.05 2.89
C THR A 370 11.23 8.55 4.32
N LEU A 371 11.26 7.65 5.31
CA LEU A 371 11.52 8.00 6.71
C LEU A 371 12.92 8.57 6.92
N ALA A 372 13.93 8.03 6.22
CA ALA A 372 15.29 8.57 6.25
C ALA A 372 15.35 10.01 5.69
N ARG A 373 14.65 10.28 4.59
CA ARG A 373 14.56 11.66 4.03
C ARG A 373 13.84 12.63 4.99
N ALA A 374 12.89 12.13 5.77
CA ALA A 374 12.20 12.91 6.80
C ALA A 374 13.05 13.10 8.07
N GLY A 375 14.23 12.47 8.16
CA GLY A 375 15.09 12.51 9.32
C GLY A 375 14.59 11.68 10.51
N TRP A 376 13.75 10.67 10.26
CA TRP A 376 13.16 9.81 11.29
C TRP A 376 13.87 8.46 11.40
N LEU A 377 14.69 8.12 10.43
CA LEU A 377 15.52 6.92 10.38
C LEU A 377 17.01 7.30 10.16
#